data_1409fa7c4af1e9d7cae017253dc02783
#
_entry.id   1409fa7c4af1e9d7cae017253dc02783
#
_cell.length_a   1.000
_cell.length_b   1.000
_cell.length_c   1.000
_cell.angle_alpha   90.00
_cell.angle_beta   90.00
_cell.angle_gamma   90.00
#
_symmetry.space_group_name_H-M   'P 1'
#
loop_
_entity.id
_entity.type
_entity.pdbx_description
1 polymer ?
#
loop_
_entity_poly.entity_id
_entity_poly.type
_entity_poly.pdbx_seq_one_letter_code
_entity_poly.pdbx_strand_id
1 'polypeptide(L)'
;MFNLFKKKNKWIRFYSLDTGVAALHPIFPAKKLRRKWRSEALKREHAKEEKKCPALKAKVLWQRLQDMDSTGAPDGLWSHAATCPALDGIMDTGYIIPAPADFIIHIDGCGNFEWRSETLFYGGRYLTAHIPDQTEGMRNLVNQQKDVLDYTIKMELPWRVQAHKDIVFIQQNIAYWDEERFSVPNGIVDPLYSYEINLQLFWHMTEPGDYMVKAGTPLVQWLPVHRDILASKGVDVVIETANADDIDNNDIMEYNRRKNFTENTTLSGRIKTQSDLLKLNKNIERFN
;
A
#
# COMPACT_ATOMS: atom_id res chain seq x y z
N MET A 1 -8.54 18.83 38.98
CA MET A 1 -9.37 18.06 38.03
C MET A 1 -9.29 18.75 36.68
N PHE A 2 -8.20 18.54 35.94
CA PHE A 2 -7.99 19.16 34.63
C PHE A 2 -7.94 18.10 33.56
N ASN A 3 -9.10 17.77 32.99
CA ASN A 3 -9.20 17.00 31.76
C ASN A 3 -9.19 17.99 30.59
N LEU A 4 -8.06 18.66 30.39
CA LEU A 4 -7.81 19.53 29.26
C LEU A 4 -7.74 18.70 27.99
N PHE A 5 -8.77 18.82 27.15
CA PHE A 5 -8.83 18.61 25.69
C PHE A 5 -7.68 17.74 25.13
N LYS A 6 -7.66 16.46 25.43
CA LYS A 6 -6.97 15.52 24.55
C LYS A 6 -7.71 15.56 23.22
N LYS A 7 -7.17 16.24 22.20
CA LYS A 7 -7.51 16.00 20.80
C LYS A 7 -7.68 14.50 20.69
N LYS A 8 -8.88 14.00 20.37
CA LYS A 8 -9.12 12.57 20.16
C LYS A 8 -8.31 12.18 18.93
N ASN A 9 -7.07 11.78 19.13
CA ASN A 9 -6.23 11.29 18.05
C ASN A 9 -6.89 10.06 17.45
N LYS A 10 -7.01 10.00 16.13
CA LYS A 10 -7.41 8.79 15.44
C LYS A 10 -6.38 7.71 15.76
N TRP A 11 -6.84 6.50 16.05
CA TRP A 11 -5.99 5.42 16.51
C TRP A 11 -6.34 4.12 15.79
N ILE A 12 -5.37 3.24 15.66
CA ILE A 12 -5.47 1.88 15.14
C ILE A 12 -4.71 0.99 16.12
N ARG A 13 -5.31 -0.14 16.47
CA ARG A 13 -4.70 -1.15 17.31
C ARG A 13 -4.83 -2.50 16.65
N PHE A 14 -3.70 -3.14 16.37
CA PHE A 14 -3.61 -4.56 16.05
C PHE A 14 -3.18 -5.31 17.30
N TYR A 15 -3.83 -6.41 17.60
CA TYR A 15 -3.48 -7.23 18.77
C TYR A 15 -3.76 -8.71 18.48
N SER A 16 -3.05 -9.58 19.19
CA SER A 16 -3.24 -11.02 19.13
C SER A 16 -3.47 -11.55 20.52
N LEU A 17 -4.28 -12.61 20.62
CA LEU A 17 -4.46 -13.38 21.86
C LEU A 17 -3.35 -14.44 22.02
N ASP A 18 -2.64 -14.76 20.92
CA ASP A 18 -1.51 -15.68 20.91
C ASP A 18 -0.23 -14.96 21.27
N THR A 19 0.38 -15.39 22.36
CA THR A 19 1.57 -14.79 22.90
C THR A 19 2.76 -14.88 21.99
N GLY A 20 3.49 -14.57 21.44
CA GLY A 20 4.62 -14.77 20.53
C GLY A 20 4.37 -14.24 19.11
N VAL A 21 3.14 -14.30 18.60
CA VAL A 21 2.83 -13.83 17.24
C VAL A 21 3.18 -12.36 17.07
N ALA A 22 2.80 -11.51 18.03
CA ALA A 22 3.09 -10.09 17.99
C ALA A 22 4.60 -9.77 18.10
N ALA A 23 5.38 -10.65 18.71
CA ALA A 23 6.83 -10.49 18.85
C ALA A 23 7.61 -11.04 17.66
N LEU A 24 7.20 -12.21 17.15
CA LEU A 24 7.94 -12.92 16.10
C LEU A 24 7.60 -12.40 14.69
N HIS A 25 6.31 -12.24 14.39
CA HIS A 25 5.83 -11.85 13.07
C HIS A 25 4.77 -10.75 13.16
N PRO A 26 5.13 -9.55 13.70
CA PRO A 26 4.18 -8.47 13.91
C PRO A 26 3.66 -7.90 12.60
N ILE A 27 2.41 -7.42 12.63
CA ILE A 27 1.93 -6.49 11.61
C ILE A 27 2.81 -5.23 11.63
N PHE A 28 3.27 -4.77 10.48
CA PHE A 28 4.23 -3.68 10.41
C PHE A 28 3.87 -2.63 9.34
N PRO A 29 4.32 -1.39 9.49
CA PRO A 29 4.10 -0.35 8.48
C PRO A 29 4.69 -0.72 7.13
N ALA A 30 3.94 -0.53 6.04
CA ALA A 30 4.32 -0.91 4.67
C ALA A 30 5.67 -0.33 4.23
N LYS A 31 6.03 0.86 4.71
CA LYS A 31 7.34 1.49 4.48
C LYS A 31 8.55 0.67 4.96
N LYS A 32 8.35 -0.29 5.85
CA LYS A 32 9.42 -1.19 6.32
C LYS A 32 9.64 -2.38 5.39
N LEU A 33 8.72 -2.64 4.46
CA LEU A 33 8.84 -3.74 3.51
C LEU A 33 9.90 -3.40 2.45
N ARG A 34 10.97 -4.17 2.44
CA ARG A 34 12.06 -4.02 1.47
C ARG A 34 11.72 -4.76 0.18
N ARG A 35 11.45 -4.03 -0.87
CA ARG A 35 11.21 -4.57 -2.21
C ARG A 35 12.54 -4.78 -2.94
N LYS A 36 12.85 -6.02 -3.29
CA LYS A 36 14.12 -6.41 -3.90
C LYS A 36 14.36 -5.65 -5.21
N TRP A 37 13.38 -5.64 -6.11
CA TRP A 37 13.45 -4.96 -7.40
C TRP A 37 13.83 -3.47 -7.28
N ARG A 38 13.25 -2.78 -6.28
CA ARG A 38 13.53 -1.36 -6.05
C ARG A 38 14.97 -1.15 -5.59
N SER A 39 15.43 -1.98 -4.66
CA SER A 39 16.80 -1.92 -4.17
C SER A 39 17.81 -2.20 -5.28
N GLU A 40 17.52 -3.15 -6.15
CA GLU A 40 18.38 -3.47 -7.29
C GLU A 40 18.36 -2.38 -8.36
N ALA A 41 17.19 -1.81 -8.65
CA ALA A 41 17.06 -0.71 -9.58
C ALA A 41 17.85 0.53 -9.13
N LEU A 42 17.72 0.93 -7.87
CA LEU A 42 18.48 2.04 -7.31
C LEU A 42 20.00 1.78 -7.33
N LYS A 43 20.46 0.56 -7.04
CA LYS A 43 21.88 0.20 -7.16
C LYS A 43 22.39 0.34 -8.59
N ARG A 44 21.60 -0.10 -9.59
CA ARG A 44 21.96 0.03 -11.02
C ARG A 44 22.05 1.48 -11.46
N GLU A 45 21.15 2.33 -10.98
CA GLU A 45 21.20 3.78 -11.23
C GLU A 45 22.46 4.42 -10.64
N HIS A 46 22.74 4.17 -9.36
CA HIS A 46 23.97 4.67 -8.72
C HIS A 46 25.22 4.19 -9.45
N ALA A 47 25.31 2.92 -9.84
CA ALA A 47 26.45 2.41 -10.57
C ALA A 47 26.61 3.06 -11.97
N LYS A 48 25.54 3.46 -12.62
CA LYS A 48 25.59 4.23 -13.87
C LYS A 48 26.09 5.66 -13.64
N GLU A 49 25.66 6.28 -12.53
CA GLU A 49 26.12 7.62 -12.18
C GLU A 49 27.58 7.67 -11.74
N GLU A 50 28.04 6.68 -10.97
CA GLU A 50 29.44 6.59 -10.56
C GLU A 50 30.41 6.46 -11.73
N LYS A 51 30.00 5.79 -12.80
CA LYS A 51 30.82 5.63 -14.03
C LYS A 51 30.89 6.88 -14.90
N LYS A 52 30.06 7.91 -14.64
CA LYS A 52 30.12 9.16 -15.38
C LYS A 52 31.27 10.03 -14.86
N CYS A 53 32.08 10.53 -15.78
CA CYS A 53 33.14 11.50 -15.47
C CYS A 53 32.55 12.71 -14.71
N PRO A 54 33.24 13.25 -13.66
CA PRO A 54 32.75 14.40 -12.90
C PRO A 54 32.40 15.61 -13.76
N ALA A 55 33.16 15.88 -14.83
CA ALA A 55 32.88 16.95 -15.78
C ALA A 55 31.59 16.71 -16.57
N LEU A 56 31.27 15.44 -16.90
CA LEU A 56 30.04 15.06 -17.57
C LEU A 56 28.83 15.20 -16.62
N LYS A 57 29.00 14.86 -15.35
CA LYS A 57 27.99 15.06 -14.30
C LYS A 57 27.64 16.55 -14.15
N ALA A 58 28.67 17.41 -14.09
CA ALA A 58 28.47 18.87 -14.00
C ALA A 58 27.77 19.42 -15.24
N LYS A 59 28.16 18.99 -16.45
CA LYS A 59 27.53 19.40 -17.71
C LYS A 59 26.06 18.99 -17.79
N VAL A 60 25.74 17.75 -17.41
CA VAL A 60 24.35 17.24 -17.40
C VAL A 60 23.51 17.99 -16.35
N LEU A 61 24.07 18.26 -15.19
CA LEU A 61 23.40 19.06 -14.16
C LEU A 61 23.14 20.49 -14.64
N TRP A 62 24.12 21.11 -15.30
CA TRP A 62 24.00 22.45 -15.83
C TRP A 62 22.97 22.54 -16.96
N GLN A 63 22.94 21.59 -17.87
CA GLN A 63 21.93 21.48 -18.92
C GLN A 63 20.54 21.28 -18.32
N ARG A 64 20.39 20.41 -17.30
CA ARG A 64 19.11 20.22 -16.57
C ARG A 64 18.62 21.52 -15.90
N LEU A 65 19.52 22.33 -15.37
CA LEU A 65 19.16 23.63 -14.77
C LEU A 65 18.73 24.65 -15.82
N GLN A 66 19.35 24.65 -17.02
CA GLN A 66 18.94 25.52 -18.14
C GLN A 66 17.60 25.09 -18.73
N ASP A 67 17.37 23.78 -18.87
CA ASP A 67 16.11 23.25 -19.39
C ASP A 67 14.93 23.47 -18.42
N MET A 68 15.19 23.64 -17.13
CA MET A 68 14.15 24.00 -16.15
C MET A 68 13.55 25.39 -16.39
N ASP A 69 14.30 26.33 -16.96
CA ASP A 69 13.80 27.69 -17.23
C ASP A 69 12.94 27.79 -18.50
N SER A 70 13.02 26.81 -19.40
CA SER A 70 12.37 26.91 -20.71
C SER A 70 11.11 26.04 -20.90
N THR A 71 10.94 24.95 -20.16
CA THR A 71 9.84 23.99 -20.37
C THR A 71 9.19 23.44 -19.09
N GLY A 72 9.61 23.85 -17.93
CA GLY A 72 8.98 23.48 -16.66
C GLY A 72 9.27 22.08 -16.13
N ALA A 73 9.87 21.18 -16.87
CA ALA A 73 10.46 19.93 -16.38
C ALA A 73 11.36 19.32 -17.44
N PRO A 74 12.67 19.10 -17.17
CA PRO A 74 13.52 18.38 -18.11
C PRO A 74 13.05 16.93 -18.23
N ASP A 75 12.87 16.47 -19.47
CA ASP A 75 12.68 15.06 -19.83
C ASP A 75 13.86 14.22 -19.34
N GLY A 76 13.87 13.83 -18.10
CA GLY A 76 14.98 13.04 -17.57
C GLY A 76 15.12 13.00 -16.06
N LEU A 77 14.40 13.81 -15.30
CA LEU A 77 14.37 13.72 -13.83
C LEU A 77 13.58 12.51 -13.32
N TRP A 78 12.72 11.94 -14.16
CA TRP A 78 11.88 10.76 -13.87
C TRP A 78 12.45 9.49 -14.50
N SER A 79 13.73 9.33 -14.47
CA SER A 79 14.38 8.27 -15.23
C SER A 79 14.09 6.86 -14.73
N HIS A 80 13.50 6.68 -13.55
CA HIS A 80 13.30 5.33 -13.01
C HIS A 80 12.05 5.20 -12.14
N ALA A 81 11.26 4.13 -12.37
CA ALA A 81 10.09 3.80 -11.57
C ALA A 81 10.40 3.68 -10.07
N ALA A 82 11.63 3.28 -9.70
CA ALA A 82 12.07 3.17 -8.31
C ALA A 82 12.09 4.50 -7.53
N THR A 83 12.06 5.63 -8.22
CA THR A 83 12.04 6.98 -7.62
C THR A 83 10.73 7.72 -7.86
N CYS A 84 9.73 7.07 -8.44
CA CYS A 84 8.42 7.68 -8.71
C CYS A 84 7.68 7.95 -7.40
N PRO A 85 7.32 9.22 -7.08
CA PRO A 85 6.64 9.56 -5.84
C PRO A 85 5.26 8.91 -5.67
N ALA A 86 4.55 8.63 -6.78
CA ALA A 86 3.27 7.94 -6.72
C ALA A 86 3.43 6.48 -6.29
N LEU A 87 4.47 5.80 -6.82
CA LEU A 87 4.80 4.44 -6.41
C LEU A 87 5.28 4.39 -4.97
N ASP A 88 6.12 5.34 -4.55
CA ASP A 88 6.55 5.47 -3.16
C ASP A 88 5.36 5.67 -2.23
N GLY A 89 4.42 6.52 -2.64
CA GLY A 89 3.21 6.79 -1.89
C GLY A 89 2.42 5.52 -1.57
N ILE A 90 2.12 4.69 -2.56
CA ILE A 90 1.36 3.45 -2.34
C ILE A 90 2.18 2.37 -1.63
N MET A 91 3.48 2.29 -1.92
CA MET A 91 4.37 1.32 -1.27
C MET A 91 4.58 1.59 0.22
N ASP A 92 4.57 2.85 0.63
CA ASP A 92 4.86 3.27 1.99
C ASP A 92 3.60 3.41 2.86
N THR A 93 2.41 3.39 2.25
CA THR A 93 1.14 3.63 2.95
C THR A 93 0.59 2.34 3.57
N GLY A 94 0.09 2.47 4.80
CA GLY A 94 -0.64 1.42 5.51
C GLY A 94 0.23 0.38 6.18
N TYR A 95 -0.31 -0.83 6.27
CA TYR A 95 0.23 -1.92 7.07
C TYR A 95 0.32 -3.20 6.24
N ILE A 96 1.39 -3.95 6.46
CA ILE A 96 1.59 -5.30 5.92
C ILE A 96 1.21 -6.30 7.00
N ILE A 97 0.37 -7.25 6.63
CA ILE A 97 -0.01 -8.38 7.49
C ILE A 97 0.78 -9.59 7.00
N PRO A 98 1.73 -10.10 7.79
CA PRO A 98 2.52 -11.27 7.42
C PRO A 98 1.85 -12.57 7.85
N ALA A 99 2.29 -13.69 7.28
CA ALA A 99 1.96 -15.04 7.75
C ALA A 99 2.47 -15.21 9.20
N PRO A 100 1.61 -15.60 10.14
CA PRO A 100 2.01 -15.74 11.54
C PRO A 100 2.79 -17.02 11.83
N ALA A 101 2.70 -18.02 10.94
CA ALA A 101 3.38 -19.32 11.04
C ALA A 101 3.62 -19.91 9.65
N ASP A 102 4.50 -20.90 9.60
CA ASP A 102 4.72 -21.71 8.39
C ASP A 102 3.46 -22.52 8.03
N PHE A 103 3.17 -22.60 6.75
CA PHE A 103 2.19 -23.52 6.22
C PHE A 103 2.58 -24.02 4.83
N ILE A 104 2.10 -25.20 4.48
CA ILE A 104 2.30 -25.82 3.18
C ILE A 104 0.95 -26.05 2.55
N ILE A 105 0.83 -25.69 1.28
CA ILE A 105 -0.27 -26.08 0.41
C ILE A 105 0.24 -27.18 -0.53
N HIS A 106 -0.33 -28.34 -0.40
CA HIS A 106 -0.09 -29.48 -1.29
C HIS A 106 -1.14 -29.50 -2.40
N ILE A 107 -0.72 -29.55 -3.64
CA ILE A 107 -1.57 -29.61 -4.83
C ILE A 107 -1.40 -30.98 -5.45
N ASP A 108 -2.50 -31.68 -5.78
CA ASP A 108 -2.49 -32.99 -6.41
C ASP A 108 -2.45 -32.96 -7.95
N GLY A 109 -2.60 -31.79 -8.55
CA GLY A 109 -2.70 -31.61 -10.00
C GLY A 109 -4.07 -31.93 -10.60
N CYS A 110 -5.03 -32.39 -9.80
CA CYS A 110 -6.40 -32.67 -10.20
C CYS A 110 -7.41 -31.58 -9.72
N GLY A 111 -6.90 -30.44 -9.27
CA GLY A 111 -7.70 -29.34 -8.74
C GLY A 111 -7.98 -29.43 -7.24
N ASN A 112 -7.54 -30.50 -6.56
CA ASN A 112 -7.66 -30.61 -5.12
C ASN A 112 -6.40 -30.06 -4.42
N PHE A 113 -6.59 -29.66 -3.18
CA PHE A 113 -5.47 -29.25 -2.34
C PHE A 113 -5.65 -29.75 -0.90
N GLU A 114 -4.54 -29.92 -0.24
CA GLU A 114 -4.46 -30.13 1.21
C GLU A 114 -3.55 -29.05 1.82
N TRP A 115 -3.77 -28.77 3.08
CA TRP A 115 -2.89 -27.85 3.79
C TRP A 115 -2.34 -28.50 5.06
N ARG A 116 -1.13 -28.10 5.42
CA ARG A 116 -0.43 -28.53 6.63
C ARG A 116 0.14 -27.33 7.35
N SER A 117 -0.09 -27.24 8.64
CA SER A 117 0.58 -26.31 9.53
C SER A 117 0.75 -26.98 10.88
N GLU A 118 1.94 -26.89 11.44
CA GLU A 118 2.23 -27.44 12.78
C GLU A 118 1.78 -26.51 13.90
N THR A 119 1.38 -25.28 13.56
CA THR A 119 1.01 -24.26 14.52
C THR A 119 -0.49 -24.25 14.77
N LEU A 120 -0.86 -24.36 16.03
CA LEU A 120 -2.22 -24.17 16.52
C LEU A 120 -2.34 -22.79 17.14
N PHE A 121 -3.30 -21.99 16.68
CA PHE A 121 -3.62 -20.70 17.26
C PHE A 121 -4.83 -20.77 18.19
N TYR A 122 -4.95 -19.78 19.05
CA TYR A 122 -6.12 -19.62 19.89
C TYR A 122 -7.37 -19.43 19.01
N GLY A 123 -8.32 -20.35 19.14
CA GLY A 123 -9.50 -20.42 18.24
C GLY A 123 -9.48 -21.59 17.26
N GLY A 124 -8.36 -22.28 17.11
CA GLY A 124 -8.29 -23.64 16.58
C GLY A 124 -8.24 -23.80 15.07
N ARG A 125 -8.47 -22.77 14.27
CA ARG A 125 -8.42 -22.87 12.80
C ARG A 125 -7.49 -21.82 12.25
N TYR A 126 -6.50 -22.26 11.48
CA TYR A 126 -5.60 -21.37 10.78
C TYR A 126 -5.95 -21.26 9.30
N LEU A 127 -6.21 -22.38 8.68
CA LEU A 127 -6.59 -22.48 7.27
C LEU A 127 -7.92 -23.22 7.13
N THR A 128 -8.73 -22.73 6.20
CA THR A 128 -9.98 -23.34 5.75
C THR A 128 -10.13 -23.06 4.26
N ALA A 129 -11.25 -23.42 3.66
CA ALA A 129 -11.53 -23.12 2.25
C ALA A 129 -12.96 -22.65 2.05
N HIS A 130 -13.14 -21.76 1.08
CA HIS A 130 -14.44 -21.54 0.46
C HIS A 130 -14.59 -22.51 -0.71
N ILE A 131 -15.77 -23.11 -0.80
CA ILE A 131 -16.11 -24.00 -1.93
C ILE A 131 -16.23 -23.17 -3.22
N PRO A 132 -16.07 -23.82 -4.40
CA PRO A 132 -16.08 -23.14 -5.70
C PRO A 132 -17.27 -22.21 -5.90
N ASP A 133 -18.48 -22.67 -5.57
CA ASP A 133 -19.72 -21.90 -5.79
C ASP A 133 -19.77 -20.57 -5.03
N GLN A 134 -19.05 -20.44 -3.92
CA GLN A 134 -19.00 -19.20 -3.12
C GLN A 134 -18.15 -18.11 -3.74
N THR A 135 -17.21 -18.46 -4.62
CA THR A 135 -16.20 -17.54 -5.14
C THR A 135 -16.06 -17.55 -6.66
N GLU A 136 -16.91 -18.30 -7.38
CA GLU A 136 -16.80 -18.54 -8.82
C GLU A 136 -16.67 -17.24 -9.62
N GLY A 137 -17.56 -16.27 -9.43
CA GLY A 137 -17.52 -15.00 -10.16
C GLY A 137 -16.23 -14.21 -9.94
N MET A 138 -15.71 -14.15 -8.72
CA MET A 138 -14.46 -13.48 -8.38
C MET A 138 -13.25 -14.22 -8.96
N ARG A 139 -13.25 -15.53 -8.86
CA ARG A 139 -12.19 -16.38 -9.37
C ARG A 139 -12.05 -16.23 -10.88
N ASN A 140 -13.14 -16.21 -11.63
CA ASN A 140 -13.13 -16.04 -13.08
C ASN A 140 -12.51 -14.68 -13.51
N LEU A 141 -12.68 -13.65 -12.72
CA LEU A 141 -12.02 -12.36 -12.97
C LEU A 141 -10.49 -12.43 -12.73
N VAL A 142 -10.05 -13.19 -11.75
CA VAL A 142 -8.62 -13.41 -11.48
C VAL A 142 -8.00 -14.32 -12.54
N ASN A 143 -8.71 -15.35 -12.97
CA ASN A 143 -8.26 -16.36 -13.96
C ASN A 143 -7.99 -15.79 -15.36
N GLN A 144 -8.44 -14.59 -15.69
CA GLN A 144 -8.12 -13.98 -16.98
C GLN A 144 -6.61 -13.83 -17.25
N GLN A 145 -5.79 -13.94 -16.22
CA GLN A 145 -4.34 -13.74 -16.32
C GLN A 145 -3.50 -14.91 -15.79
N LYS A 146 -4.03 -15.78 -14.93
CA LYS A 146 -3.32 -16.90 -14.30
C LYS A 146 -4.27 -18.04 -13.99
N ASP A 147 -3.78 -19.26 -14.06
CA ASP A 147 -4.50 -20.40 -13.50
C ASP A 147 -4.64 -20.22 -11.98
N VAL A 148 -5.79 -20.59 -11.45
CA VAL A 148 -6.12 -20.44 -10.02
C VAL A 148 -6.87 -21.70 -9.59
N LEU A 149 -6.58 -22.19 -8.39
CA LEU A 149 -7.33 -23.28 -7.78
C LEU A 149 -8.82 -22.98 -7.73
N ASP A 150 -9.63 -24.00 -7.87
CA ASP A 150 -11.09 -23.90 -7.77
C ASP A 150 -11.57 -23.48 -6.37
N TYR A 151 -10.81 -23.82 -5.36
CA TYR A 151 -11.06 -23.41 -3.99
C TYR A 151 -10.35 -22.11 -3.64
N THR A 152 -11.00 -21.26 -2.88
CA THR A 152 -10.36 -20.10 -2.28
C THR A 152 -9.88 -20.44 -0.87
N ILE A 153 -8.59 -20.36 -0.63
CA ILE A 153 -8.02 -20.64 0.68
C ILE A 153 -8.38 -19.48 1.62
N LYS A 154 -9.03 -19.81 2.75
CA LYS A 154 -9.34 -18.84 3.79
C LYS A 154 -8.36 -19.02 4.94
N MET A 155 -7.70 -17.93 5.33
CA MET A 155 -6.81 -17.86 6.50
C MET A 155 -7.53 -17.15 7.65
N GLU A 156 -7.69 -17.82 8.77
CA GLU A 156 -8.17 -17.22 10.02
C GLU A 156 -6.95 -16.83 10.86
N LEU A 157 -6.54 -15.58 10.73
CA LEU A 157 -5.32 -15.11 11.38
C LEU A 157 -5.53 -14.89 12.89
N PRO A 158 -4.49 -15.12 13.73
CA PRO A 158 -4.56 -14.89 15.17
C PRO A 158 -4.60 -13.40 15.53
N TRP A 159 -4.82 -12.55 14.58
CA TRP A 159 -4.85 -11.10 14.73
C TRP A 159 -6.26 -10.56 14.85
N ARG A 160 -6.37 -9.52 15.65
CA ARG A 160 -7.57 -8.70 15.81
C ARG A 160 -7.24 -7.24 15.52
N VAL A 161 -8.22 -6.49 15.02
CA VAL A 161 -8.08 -5.06 14.75
C VAL A 161 -9.16 -4.26 15.45
N GLN A 162 -8.75 -3.15 16.02
CA GLN A 162 -9.64 -2.09 16.49
C GLN A 162 -9.16 -0.76 15.94
N ALA A 163 -10.07 0.12 15.59
CA ALA A 163 -9.72 1.44 15.09
C ALA A 163 -10.73 2.50 15.54
N HIS A 164 -10.32 3.75 15.42
CA HIS A 164 -11.27 4.86 15.58
C HIS A 164 -12.43 4.69 14.60
N LYS A 165 -13.65 5.05 15.00
CA LYS A 165 -14.89 4.87 14.21
C LYS A 165 -14.84 5.45 12.80
N ASP A 166 -14.02 6.44 12.56
CA ASP A 166 -13.85 7.09 11.26
C ASP A 166 -12.85 6.36 10.34
N ILE A 167 -12.23 5.27 10.81
CA ILE A 167 -11.21 4.55 10.04
C ILE A 167 -11.78 3.23 9.55
N VAL A 168 -11.62 2.99 8.26
CA VAL A 168 -11.77 1.70 7.58
C VAL A 168 -10.50 1.38 6.82
N PHE A 169 -10.36 0.15 6.35
CA PHE A 169 -9.18 -0.25 5.58
C PHE A 169 -9.59 -0.68 4.17
N ILE A 170 -8.83 -0.22 3.18
CA ILE A 170 -8.82 -0.85 1.87
C ILE A 170 -7.83 -2.01 1.96
N GLN A 171 -8.29 -3.22 1.71
CA GLN A 171 -7.48 -4.41 1.52
C GLN A 171 -7.09 -4.53 0.06
N GLN A 172 -5.81 -4.80 -0.21
CA GLN A 172 -5.32 -5.02 -1.56
C GLN A 172 -4.09 -5.94 -1.57
N ASN A 173 -3.75 -6.45 -2.75
CA ASN A 173 -2.44 -7.06 -2.96
C ASN A 173 -1.33 -6.08 -2.59
N ILE A 174 -0.21 -6.60 -2.10
CA ILE A 174 0.91 -5.74 -1.73
C ILE A 174 1.45 -5.06 -2.98
N ALA A 175 1.44 -3.74 -2.96
CA ALA A 175 1.85 -2.94 -4.11
C ALA A 175 3.31 -3.23 -4.50
N TYR A 176 3.52 -3.64 -5.76
CA TYR A 176 4.84 -3.92 -6.34
C TYR A 176 5.66 -4.94 -5.54
N TRP A 177 4.99 -6.00 -5.11
CA TRP A 177 5.59 -7.16 -4.44
C TRP A 177 5.58 -8.37 -5.39
N ASP A 178 6.62 -9.18 -5.32
CA ASP A 178 6.89 -10.30 -6.23
C ASP A 178 6.37 -11.66 -5.70
N GLU A 179 5.24 -11.67 -4.99
CA GLU A 179 4.57 -12.91 -4.58
C GLU A 179 3.72 -13.45 -5.74
N GLU A 180 4.10 -14.62 -6.24
CA GLU A 180 3.43 -15.24 -7.39
C GLU A 180 2.50 -16.39 -7.02
N ARG A 181 2.63 -16.96 -5.81
CA ARG A 181 1.89 -18.13 -5.37
C ARG A 181 0.42 -17.85 -5.13
N PHE A 182 0.09 -16.62 -4.74
CA PHE A 182 -1.28 -16.22 -4.42
C PHE A 182 -1.52 -14.74 -4.63
N SER A 183 -2.78 -14.39 -4.69
CA SER A 183 -3.26 -13.02 -4.59
C SER A 183 -4.42 -12.93 -3.61
N VAL A 184 -4.76 -11.71 -3.17
CA VAL A 184 -5.88 -11.45 -2.29
C VAL A 184 -6.94 -10.61 -2.99
N PRO A 185 -8.24 -10.83 -2.75
CA PRO A 185 -9.28 -9.98 -3.28
C PRO A 185 -9.18 -8.57 -2.69
N ASN A 186 -9.39 -7.56 -3.51
CA ASN A 186 -9.54 -6.20 -3.04
C ASN A 186 -10.86 -6.05 -2.29
N GLY A 187 -10.85 -5.31 -1.19
CA GLY A 187 -12.04 -5.14 -0.38
C GLY A 187 -11.93 -3.98 0.62
N ILE A 188 -13.04 -3.69 1.26
CA ILE A 188 -13.10 -2.75 2.38
C ILE A 188 -13.33 -3.53 3.67
N VAL A 189 -12.43 -3.38 4.62
CA VAL A 189 -12.53 -3.97 5.95
C VAL A 189 -12.91 -2.89 6.96
N ASP A 190 -14.03 -3.08 7.62
CA ASP A 190 -14.54 -2.17 8.62
C ASP A 190 -14.41 -2.78 10.02
N PRO A 191 -13.50 -2.27 10.87
CA PRO A 191 -13.28 -2.81 12.21
C PRO A 191 -14.49 -2.70 13.16
N LEU A 192 -15.51 -1.92 12.81
CA LEU A 192 -16.75 -1.84 13.58
C LEU A 192 -17.63 -3.09 13.39
N TYR A 193 -17.48 -3.78 12.25
CA TYR A 193 -18.27 -4.97 11.90
C TYR A 193 -17.44 -6.24 11.91
N SER A 194 -16.14 -6.13 11.62
CA SER A 194 -15.22 -7.27 11.56
C SER A 194 -13.91 -6.94 12.26
N TYR A 195 -13.75 -7.42 13.48
CA TYR A 195 -12.53 -7.23 14.26
C TYR A 195 -11.51 -8.36 14.08
N GLU A 196 -11.93 -9.50 13.55
CA GLU A 196 -11.04 -10.62 13.22
C GLU A 196 -10.43 -10.41 11.84
N ILE A 197 -9.15 -10.73 11.70
CA ILE A 197 -8.47 -10.64 10.43
C ILE A 197 -8.54 -11.98 9.73
N ASN A 198 -9.43 -12.06 8.74
CA ASN A 198 -9.60 -13.21 7.88
C ASN A 198 -9.19 -12.81 6.45
N LEU A 199 -8.28 -13.59 5.86
CA LEU A 199 -7.83 -13.35 4.49
C LEU A 199 -8.33 -14.46 3.57
N GLN A 200 -8.68 -14.10 2.35
CA GLN A 200 -8.94 -15.03 1.26
C GLN A 200 -7.74 -14.99 0.32
N LEU A 201 -7.24 -16.15 -0.06
CA LEU A 201 -6.14 -16.28 -1.01
C LEU A 201 -6.65 -17.00 -2.27
N PHE A 202 -6.52 -16.35 -3.41
CA PHE A 202 -6.60 -17.00 -4.72
C PHE A 202 -5.23 -17.60 -4.99
N TRP A 203 -5.18 -18.94 -4.99
CA TRP A 203 -3.93 -19.68 -5.10
C TRP A 203 -3.60 -19.96 -6.56
N HIS A 204 -2.42 -19.55 -7.03
CA HIS A 204 -2.02 -19.57 -8.43
C HIS A 204 -1.15 -20.78 -8.82
N MET A 205 -0.71 -21.56 -7.85
CA MET A 205 0.07 -22.76 -8.13
C MET A 205 -0.89 -23.94 -8.34
N THR A 206 -1.01 -24.42 -9.56
CA THR A 206 -1.92 -25.50 -9.95
C THR A 206 -1.18 -26.80 -10.29
N GLU A 207 0.12 -26.73 -10.51
CA GLU A 207 0.96 -27.90 -10.73
C GLU A 207 1.07 -28.76 -9.45
N PRO A 208 1.18 -30.08 -9.59
CA PRO A 208 1.38 -30.96 -8.44
C PRO A 208 2.63 -30.60 -7.65
N GLY A 209 2.51 -30.51 -6.34
CA GLY A 209 3.67 -30.20 -5.48
C GLY A 209 3.33 -29.62 -4.13
N ASP A 210 4.37 -29.42 -3.32
CA ASP A 210 4.30 -28.81 -2.01
C ASP A 210 4.81 -27.35 -2.09
N TYR A 211 3.95 -26.41 -1.76
CA TYR A 211 4.26 -24.97 -1.80
C TYR A 211 4.29 -24.40 -0.39
N MET A 212 5.48 -24.18 0.12
CA MET A 212 5.66 -23.65 1.47
C MET A 212 5.54 -22.13 1.49
N VAL A 213 4.75 -21.61 2.41
CA VAL A 213 4.73 -20.19 2.82
C VAL A 213 5.31 -20.09 4.21
N LYS A 214 6.45 -19.43 4.33
CA LYS A 214 7.13 -19.26 5.62
C LYS A 214 6.49 -18.18 6.48
N ALA A 215 6.57 -18.36 7.78
CA ALA A 215 6.24 -17.33 8.74
C ALA A 215 6.96 -16.01 8.41
N GLY A 216 6.27 -14.90 8.56
CA GLY A 216 6.79 -13.60 8.17
C GLY A 216 6.64 -13.24 6.68
N THR A 217 6.21 -14.18 5.81
CA THR A 217 5.89 -13.87 4.41
C THR A 217 4.79 -12.81 4.37
N PRO A 218 5.00 -11.67 3.68
CA PRO A 218 3.97 -10.65 3.51
C PRO A 218 2.77 -11.20 2.73
N LEU A 219 1.55 -11.09 3.29
CA LEU A 219 0.34 -11.64 2.68
C LEU A 219 -0.51 -10.57 2.01
N VAL A 220 -0.72 -9.44 2.68
CA VAL A 220 -1.68 -8.43 2.24
C VAL A 220 -1.27 -7.05 2.74
N GLN A 221 -1.68 -6.02 2.01
CA GLN A 221 -1.53 -4.61 2.42
C GLN A 221 -2.90 -4.02 2.78
N TRP A 222 -2.98 -3.40 3.95
CA TRP A 222 -4.15 -2.67 4.43
C TRP A 222 -3.87 -1.17 4.48
N LEU A 223 -4.66 -0.39 3.74
CA LEU A 223 -4.56 1.06 3.67
C LEU A 223 -5.64 1.69 4.56
N PRO A 224 -5.29 2.38 5.66
CA PRO A 224 -6.28 3.07 6.47
C PRO A 224 -6.79 4.31 5.73
N VAL A 225 -8.10 4.44 5.65
CA VAL A 225 -8.77 5.58 5.01
C VAL A 225 -9.89 6.12 5.90
N HIS A 226 -10.24 7.37 5.70
CA HIS A 226 -11.36 7.97 6.41
C HIS A 226 -12.68 7.49 5.80
N ARG A 227 -13.59 7.00 6.62
CA ARG A 227 -14.88 6.45 6.23
C ARG A 227 -15.70 7.43 5.36
N ASP A 228 -15.73 8.69 5.74
CA ASP A 228 -16.53 9.70 5.03
C ASP A 228 -16.03 9.92 3.60
N ILE A 229 -14.71 9.82 3.38
CA ILE A 229 -14.10 9.94 2.04
C ILE A 229 -14.59 8.80 1.14
N LEU A 230 -14.60 7.56 1.65
CA LEU A 230 -15.11 6.41 0.89
C LEU A 230 -16.61 6.51 0.60
N ALA A 231 -17.36 7.09 1.53
CA ALA A 231 -18.80 7.32 1.36
C ALA A 231 -19.11 8.60 0.57
N SER A 232 -18.08 9.31 0.07
CA SER A 232 -18.20 10.62 -0.59
C SER A 232 -18.97 11.67 0.23
N LYS A 233 -19.00 11.52 1.55
CA LYS A 233 -19.67 12.46 2.44
C LYS A 233 -18.82 13.71 2.63
N GLY A 234 -19.43 14.88 2.37
CA GLY A 234 -18.75 16.16 2.48
C GLY A 234 -17.65 16.36 1.43
N VAL A 235 -17.76 15.68 0.31
CA VAL A 235 -16.91 15.85 -0.88
C VAL A 235 -17.79 16.27 -2.03
N ASP A 236 -17.68 17.52 -2.43
CA ASP A 236 -18.29 18.02 -3.65
C ASP A 236 -17.36 17.68 -4.83
N VAL A 237 -17.91 16.99 -5.82
CA VAL A 237 -17.18 16.61 -7.02
C VAL A 237 -17.78 17.37 -8.20
N VAL A 238 -16.97 18.21 -8.85
CA VAL A 238 -17.32 18.89 -10.06
C VAL A 238 -16.57 18.25 -11.22
N ILE A 239 -17.30 17.86 -12.26
CA ILE A 239 -16.74 17.30 -13.50
C ILE A 239 -17.23 18.20 -14.63
N GLU A 240 -16.32 19.02 -15.14
CA GLU A 240 -16.63 20.00 -16.18
C GLU A 240 -15.51 20.08 -17.23
N THR A 241 -15.84 20.60 -18.40
CA THR A 241 -14.85 20.97 -19.41
C THR A 241 -14.52 22.44 -19.25
N ALA A 242 -13.32 22.75 -18.81
CA ALA A 242 -12.82 24.12 -18.75
C ALA A 242 -12.24 24.54 -20.10
N ASN A 243 -12.49 25.78 -20.52
CA ASN A 243 -11.78 26.39 -21.64
C ASN A 243 -10.42 26.90 -21.17
N ALA A 244 -9.45 26.96 -22.08
CA ALA A 244 -8.10 27.44 -21.73
C ALA A 244 -8.11 28.87 -21.14
N ASP A 245 -9.08 29.70 -21.53
CA ASP A 245 -9.25 31.07 -21.06
C ASP A 245 -9.84 31.16 -19.63
N ASP A 246 -10.49 30.07 -19.15
CA ASP A 246 -11.08 29.98 -17.81
C ASP A 246 -10.05 29.59 -16.75
N ILE A 247 -8.85 29.19 -17.18
CA ILE A 247 -7.77 28.79 -16.26
C ILE A 247 -6.99 30.02 -15.84
N ASP A 248 -7.15 30.46 -14.61
CA ASP A 248 -6.37 31.57 -14.07
C ASP A 248 -4.87 31.24 -14.10
N ASN A 249 -4.07 32.17 -14.62
CA ASN A 249 -2.61 32.06 -14.60
C ASN A 249 -2.04 31.83 -13.18
N ASN A 250 -2.72 32.32 -12.16
CA ASN A 250 -2.36 32.06 -10.76
C ASN A 250 -2.51 30.59 -10.40
N ASP A 251 -3.56 29.92 -10.87
CA ASP A 251 -3.79 28.48 -10.65
C ASP A 251 -2.73 27.64 -11.35
N ILE A 252 -2.33 28.02 -12.57
CA ILE A 252 -1.24 27.38 -13.30
C ILE A 252 0.09 27.54 -12.56
N MET A 253 0.40 28.75 -12.10
CA MET A 253 1.63 29.01 -11.34
C MET A 253 1.63 28.27 -10.02
N GLU A 254 0.52 28.23 -9.29
CA GLU A 254 0.39 27.49 -8.05
C GLU A 254 0.49 25.96 -8.27
N TYR A 255 -0.12 25.45 -9.35
CA TYR A 255 0.04 24.06 -9.75
C TYR A 255 1.51 23.72 -10.05
N ASN A 256 2.19 24.52 -10.83
CA ASN A 256 3.60 24.31 -11.16
C ASN A 256 4.50 24.41 -9.92
N ARG A 257 4.22 25.36 -9.03
CA ARG A 257 4.93 25.47 -7.74
C ARG A 257 4.72 24.24 -6.89
N ARG A 258 3.50 23.72 -6.78
CA ARG A 258 3.19 22.48 -6.06
C ARG A 258 3.83 21.26 -6.71
N LYS A 259 3.82 21.19 -8.04
CA LYS A 259 4.47 20.12 -8.79
C LYS A 259 5.97 20.07 -8.48
N ASN A 260 6.67 21.18 -8.62
CA ASN A 260 8.11 21.27 -8.35
C ASN A 260 8.44 20.92 -6.88
N PHE A 261 7.57 21.29 -5.95
CA PHE A 261 7.72 20.94 -4.53
C PHE A 261 7.50 19.45 -4.28
N THR A 262 6.50 18.84 -4.94
CA THR A 262 6.18 17.41 -4.74
C THR A 262 7.24 16.48 -5.33
N GLU A 263 8.02 16.94 -6.31
CA GLU A 263 9.06 16.15 -6.95
C GLU A 263 10.23 15.81 -6.01
N ASN A 264 10.43 16.60 -4.97
CA ASN A 264 11.58 16.48 -4.06
C ASN A 264 11.23 16.01 -2.64
N THR A 265 9.97 15.63 -2.37
CA THR A 265 9.54 15.27 -1.01
C THR A 265 8.76 13.96 -0.97
N THR A 266 8.97 13.17 0.10
CA THR A 266 8.16 11.98 0.39
C THR A 266 6.70 12.35 0.65
N LEU A 267 5.77 11.41 0.45
CA LEU A 267 4.33 11.62 0.72
C LEU A 267 4.09 12.15 2.15
N SER A 268 4.78 11.60 3.14
CA SER A 268 4.68 12.06 4.53
C SER A 268 5.20 13.48 4.73
N GLY A 269 6.28 13.84 4.03
CA GLY A 269 6.80 15.20 4.01
C GLY A 269 5.83 16.21 3.37
N ARG A 270 5.18 15.82 2.26
CA ARG A 270 4.14 16.62 1.59
C ARG A 270 2.93 16.88 2.49
N ILE A 271 2.40 15.85 3.14
CA ILE A 271 1.26 15.97 4.05
C ILE A 271 1.60 16.87 5.23
N LYS A 272 2.81 16.74 5.79
CA LYS A 272 3.28 17.58 6.88
C LYS A 272 3.35 19.05 6.46
N THR A 273 3.98 19.35 5.33
CA THR A 273 4.15 20.73 4.85
C THR A 273 2.81 21.36 4.46
N GLN A 274 1.88 20.64 3.84
CA GLN A 274 0.53 21.14 3.60
C GLN A 274 -0.20 21.46 4.90
N SER A 275 -0.09 20.59 5.91
CA SER A 275 -0.67 20.85 7.23
C SER A 275 -0.07 22.10 7.88
N ASP A 276 1.23 22.34 7.73
CA ASP A 276 1.90 23.49 8.30
C ASP A 276 1.56 24.79 7.55
N LEU A 277 1.43 24.74 6.21
CA LEU A 277 0.94 25.85 5.39
C LEU A 277 -0.50 26.24 5.72
N LEU A 278 -1.39 25.25 5.92
CA LEU A 278 -2.77 25.51 6.34
C LEU A 278 -2.85 26.15 7.72
N LYS A 279 -1.95 25.79 8.64
CA LYS A 279 -1.86 26.45 9.95
C LYS A 279 -1.38 27.89 9.84
N LEU A 280 -0.41 28.15 8.94
CA LEU A 280 0.11 29.48 8.68
C LEU A 280 -0.97 30.40 8.12
N ASN A 281 -1.72 29.95 7.11
CA ASN A 281 -2.83 30.69 6.53
C ASN A 281 -3.93 31.03 7.56
N LYS A 282 -4.32 30.05 8.40
CA LYS A 282 -5.30 30.30 9.48
C LYS A 282 -4.80 31.30 10.52
N ASN A 283 -3.49 31.39 10.73
CA ASN A 283 -2.93 32.41 11.62
C ASN A 283 -2.94 33.79 10.97
N ILE A 284 -2.69 33.89 9.65
CA ILE A 284 -2.75 35.19 8.92
C ILE A 284 -4.20 35.70 8.89
N GLU A 285 -5.20 34.85 8.66
CA GLU A 285 -6.64 35.23 8.69
C GLU A 285 -7.11 35.72 10.09
N ARG A 286 -6.40 35.37 11.15
CA ARG A 286 -6.71 35.85 12.51
C ARG A 286 -6.10 37.19 12.86
N PHE A 287 -5.18 37.69 12.04
CA PHE A 287 -4.53 38.98 12.23
C PHE A 287 -5.02 40.07 11.26
N ASN A 288 -5.90 39.71 10.33
CA ASN A 288 -6.70 40.64 9.50
C ASN A 288 -8.14 40.69 10.00
#